data_291cf9daeba37d59e675dbd96d8e7007
#
_entry.id   291cf9daeba37d59e675dbd96d8e7007
#
_cell.length_a   1.000
_cell.length_b   1.000
_cell.length_c   1.000
_cell.angle_alpha   90.00
_cell.angle_beta   90.00
_cell.angle_gamma   90.00
#
_symmetry.space_group_name_H-M   'P 1'
#
loop_
_entity.id
_entity.type
_entity.pdbx_description
1 polymer ?
#
loop_
_entity_poly.entity_id
_entity_poly.type
_entity_poly.pdbx_seq_one_letter_code
_entity_poly.pdbx_strand_id
1 'polypeptide(L)'
;MFSQYNISDRSRVTLHCQFNLLSPLSHIGDVTGNVSNLKTVKLLDLEGNPRQCFVYSGNAIRNGILRRVGVASSLSDLGLMVSPDVHHTMFAGGRIDGSTGSDMELDTKIRTLMPWLSVLGTAKPAKVFGVKDAQMVQGRVNVGSGYLICYESAEYIYNNCPGMLPSYAIAPLQSILQARHSDPFTVPSPNAIAAQRQAISEYLPVVRNYLKSWTEYITIDQTTRRDSTLDPTLHGFLEGAPPAGQMSLLDGLASKSEGKKPKSDQMIASDRLIMAGAQLYSRWDLNCTSVEEGWIYNTLLNFANYPYIGGKGNRGNGLVSLKIWYRSGNEFGLLCTSEQSTLTMSDRFQEQHQRYTDYINEYKDFLASAKESSDIKRLLDA
;
A
#
# COMPACT_ATOMS: atom_id res chain seq x y z
N MET A 1 10.56 32.12 -9.32
CA MET A 1 10.68 30.77 -8.78
C MET A 1 9.28 30.39 -8.30
N PHE A 2 8.72 29.30 -8.67
CA PHE A 2 7.34 28.77 -8.51
C PHE A 2 6.37 29.67 -7.74
N SER A 3 5.52 30.41 -8.42
CA SER A 3 4.68 31.47 -7.84
C SER A 3 3.63 30.93 -6.87
N GLN A 4 3.29 29.64 -6.97
CA GLN A 4 2.23 29.01 -6.21
C GLN A 4 2.71 28.03 -5.12
N TYR A 5 4.01 27.77 -5.01
CA TYR A 5 4.54 26.82 -4.04
C TYR A 5 5.17 27.51 -2.83
N ASN A 6 4.39 27.66 -1.76
CA ASN A 6 4.89 28.10 -0.48
C ASN A 6 5.06 26.89 0.46
N ILE A 7 6.30 26.53 0.76
CA ILE A 7 6.64 25.38 1.61
C ILE A 7 6.09 25.49 3.05
N SER A 8 5.78 26.70 3.50
CA SER A 8 5.25 26.99 4.84
C SER A 8 3.73 26.90 4.91
N ASP A 9 3.04 26.97 3.76
CA ASP A 9 1.59 26.93 3.69
C ASP A 9 1.11 25.48 3.64
N ARG A 10 0.90 24.91 4.83
CA ARG A 10 0.51 23.51 5.02
C ARG A 10 -0.84 23.41 5.70
N SER A 11 -1.64 22.47 5.21
CA SER A 11 -2.90 22.06 5.81
C SER A 11 -2.82 20.62 6.34
N ARG A 12 -3.61 20.35 7.39
CA ARG A 12 -3.79 18.98 7.89
C ARG A 12 -5.05 18.39 7.29
N VAL A 13 -4.88 17.29 6.60
CA VAL A 13 -6.00 16.54 5.99
C VAL A 13 -5.85 15.07 6.37
N THR A 14 -6.95 14.47 6.80
CA THR A 14 -7.02 13.01 7.00
C THR A 14 -7.83 12.41 5.85
N LEU A 15 -7.26 11.41 5.18
CA LEU A 15 -7.98 10.60 4.20
C LEU A 15 -8.39 9.28 4.84
N HIS A 16 -9.66 8.93 4.68
CA HIS A 16 -10.23 7.66 5.06
C HIS A 16 -10.44 6.84 3.79
N CYS A 17 -9.55 5.89 3.54
CA CYS A 17 -9.50 5.10 2.32
C CYS A 17 -10.15 3.73 2.53
N GLN A 18 -11.11 3.40 1.71
CA GLN A 18 -11.72 2.07 1.59
C GLN A 18 -11.26 1.43 0.28
N PHE A 19 -10.70 0.24 0.38
CA PHE A 19 -10.33 -0.60 -0.76
C PHE A 19 -11.31 -1.78 -0.80
N ASN A 20 -12.12 -1.86 -1.84
CA ASN A 20 -13.00 -3.00 -2.07
C ASN A 20 -12.28 -4.00 -2.96
N LEU A 21 -12.06 -5.21 -2.49
CA LEU A 21 -11.33 -6.24 -3.23
C LEU A 21 -12.23 -6.81 -4.34
N LEU A 22 -11.88 -6.55 -5.59
CA LEU A 22 -12.55 -7.12 -6.75
C LEU A 22 -11.97 -8.47 -7.15
N SER A 23 -10.73 -8.76 -6.74
CA SER A 23 -10.07 -10.05 -6.83
C SER A 23 -9.37 -10.40 -5.52
N PRO A 24 -9.00 -11.69 -5.31
CA PRO A 24 -8.33 -12.07 -4.07
C PRO A 24 -7.05 -11.30 -3.82
N LEU A 25 -6.74 -10.99 -2.56
CA LEU A 25 -5.56 -10.23 -2.17
C LEU A 25 -4.49 -11.11 -1.55
N SER A 26 -3.27 -11.04 -2.08
CA SER A 26 -2.07 -11.64 -1.52
C SER A 26 -1.24 -10.60 -0.75
N HIS A 27 -1.02 -10.83 0.53
CA HIS A 27 -0.04 -10.07 1.34
C HIS A 27 0.63 -10.99 2.33
N ILE A 28 1.80 -11.48 1.94
CA ILE A 28 2.51 -12.54 2.65
C ILE A 28 3.21 -11.95 3.88
N GLY A 29 2.99 -12.58 5.05
CA GLY A 29 3.70 -12.31 6.28
C GLY A 29 4.91 -13.21 6.45
N ASP A 30 4.69 -14.52 6.28
CA ASP A 30 5.72 -15.56 6.39
C ASP A 30 5.42 -16.73 5.45
N VAL A 31 6.39 -17.61 5.28
CA VAL A 31 6.24 -18.81 4.46
C VAL A 31 6.66 -20.01 5.33
N THR A 32 5.78 -21.00 5.45
CA THR A 32 6.05 -22.24 6.20
C THR A 32 5.97 -23.42 5.23
N GLY A 33 7.13 -23.98 4.90
CA GLY A 33 7.22 -25.00 3.85
C GLY A 33 6.73 -24.44 2.51
N ASN A 34 5.70 -25.05 1.93
CA ASN A 34 5.10 -24.65 0.65
C ASN A 34 3.84 -23.77 0.85
N VAL A 35 3.58 -23.27 2.06
CA VAL A 35 2.40 -22.47 2.38
C VAL A 35 2.81 -21.03 2.65
N SER A 36 2.28 -20.10 1.87
CA SER A 36 2.41 -18.65 2.13
C SER A 36 1.28 -18.19 3.06
N ASN A 37 1.64 -17.68 4.22
CA ASN A 37 0.71 -17.19 5.22
C ASN A 37 0.48 -15.69 5.07
N LEU A 38 -0.73 -15.23 5.38
CA LEU A 38 -1.10 -13.82 5.36
C LEU A 38 -0.41 -13.06 6.50
N LYS A 39 -0.10 -11.81 6.25
CA LYS A 39 0.42 -10.91 7.29
C LYS A 39 -0.68 -10.53 8.25
N THR A 40 -0.40 -10.69 9.56
CA THR A 40 -1.34 -10.37 10.62
C THR A 40 -0.73 -9.43 11.66
N VAL A 41 -1.59 -8.79 12.42
CA VAL A 41 -1.27 -7.99 13.60
C VAL A 41 -2.23 -8.35 14.72
N LYS A 42 -1.81 -8.14 15.96
CA LYS A 42 -2.70 -8.30 17.13
C LYS A 42 -3.46 -7.01 17.36
N LEU A 43 -4.77 -7.10 17.44
CA LEU A 43 -5.70 -6.05 17.85
C LEU A 43 -6.47 -6.51 19.07
N LEU A 44 -6.96 -5.58 19.86
CA LEU A 44 -7.93 -5.89 20.92
C LEU A 44 -9.32 -6.00 20.28
N ASP A 45 -10.00 -7.10 20.55
CA ASP A 45 -11.39 -7.27 20.16
C ASP A 45 -12.35 -6.51 21.08
N LEU A 46 -13.63 -6.57 20.78
CA LEU A 46 -14.67 -5.87 21.58
C LEU A 46 -14.79 -6.38 23.02
N GLU A 47 -14.27 -7.56 23.31
CA GLU A 47 -14.19 -8.13 24.65
C GLU A 47 -12.88 -7.73 25.37
N GLY A 48 -11.97 -7.04 24.69
CA GLY A 48 -10.65 -6.64 25.21
C GLY A 48 -9.58 -7.71 25.07
N ASN A 49 -9.82 -8.79 24.34
CA ASN A 49 -8.85 -9.86 24.15
C ASN A 49 -7.96 -9.58 22.93
N PRO A 50 -6.64 -9.86 23.01
CA PRO A 50 -5.76 -9.73 21.86
C PRO A 50 -6.06 -10.83 20.83
N ARG A 51 -6.50 -10.44 19.63
CA ARG A 51 -6.79 -11.32 18.49
C ARG A 51 -5.92 -10.98 17.31
N GLN A 52 -5.54 -11.98 16.54
CA GLN A 52 -4.91 -11.75 15.25
C GLN A 52 -5.94 -11.23 14.26
N CYS A 53 -5.53 -10.29 13.41
CA CYS A 53 -6.32 -9.76 12.33
C CYS A 53 -5.41 -9.57 11.10
N PHE A 54 -5.95 -9.82 9.92
CA PHE A 54 -5.24 -9.52 8.68
C PHE A 54 -4.94 -8.04 8.56
N VAL A 55 -3.73 -7.73 8.09
CA VAL A 55 -3.30 -6.36 7.81
C VAL A 55 -2.56 -6.27 6.48
N TYR A 56 -2.96 -5.32 5.64
CA TYR A 56 -2.18 -4.87 4.50
C TYR A 56 -1.30 -3.71 4.93
N SER A 57 0.01 -3.89 5.01
CA SER A 57 0.89 -2.91 5.68
C SER A 57 0.89 -1.54 5.03
N GLY A 58 0.93 -0.47 5.85
CA GLY A 58 1.02 0.91 5.37
C GLY A 58 2.23 1.17 4.47
N ASN A 59 3.36 0.50 4.72
CA ASN A 59 4.51 0.55 3.82
C ASN A 59 4.22 -0.07 2.44
N ALA A 60 3.42 -1.14 2.37
CA ALA A 60 3.03 -1.72 1.09
C ALA A 60 2.09 -0.78 0.32
N ILE A 61 1.15 -0.12 1.01
CA ILE A 61 0.28 0.91 0.43
C ILE A 61 1.14 2.07 -0.09
N ARG A 62 1.99 2.63 0.79
CA ARG A 62 2.86 3.76 0.47
C ARG A 62 3.78 3.47 -0.71
N ASN A 63 4.44 2.31 -0.72
CA ASN A 63 5.36 1.95 -1.78
C ASN A 63 4.63 1.54 -3.07
N GLY A 64 3.53 0.79 -2.97
CA GLY A 64 2.77 0.32 -4.13
C GLY A 64 2.01 1.42 -4.84
N ILE A 65 1.37 2.32 -4.09
CA ILE A 65 0.55 3.40 -4.63
C ILE A 65 1.39 4.68 -4.77
N LEU A 66 1.78 5.30 -3.63
CA LEU A 66 2.37 6.63 -3.68
C LEU A 66 3.74 6.63 -4.34
N ARG A 67 4.61 5.67 -4.00
CA ARG A 67 5.97 5.68 -4.53
C ARG A 67 6.03 5.19 -5.97
N ARG A 68 5.53 3.99 -6.25
CA ARG A 68 5.64 3.42 -7.61
C ARG A 68 4.81 4.18 -8.64
N VAL A 69 3.55 4.44 -8.34
CA VAL A 69 2.66 5.13 -9.29
C VAL A 69 2.94 6.63 -9.29
N GLY A 70 2.98 7.28 -8.11
CA GLY A 70 3.10 8.72 -8.00
C GLY A 70 4.44 9.26 -8.50
N VAL A 71 5.56 8.63 -8.12
CA VAL A 71 6.88 9.06 -8.63
C VAL A 71 7.01 8.79 -10.12
N ALA A 72 6.56 7.61 -10.59
CA ALA A 72 6.62 7.29 -12.02
C ALA A 72 5.80 8.27 -12.87
N SER A 73 4.57 8.61 -12.42
CA SER A 73 3.75 9.61 -13.14
C SER A 73 4.43 10.98 -13.17
N SER A 74 5.01 11.44 -12.03
CA SER A 74 5.72 12.73 -12.00
C SER A 74 6.90 12.78 -12.93
N LEU A 75 7.71 11.72 -13.00
CA LEU A 75 8.85 11.65 -13.94
C LEU A 75 8.36 11.63 -15.40
N SER A 76 7.29 10.89 -15.68
CA SER A 76 6.66 10.85 -17.00
C SER A 76 6.09 12.20 -17.40
N ASP A 77 5.37 12.87 -16.49
CA ASP A 77 4.78 14.19 -16.71
C ASP A 77 5.86 15.23 -17.05
N LEU A 78 7.01 15.15 -16.39
CA LEU A 78 8.15 16.05 -16.62
C LEU A 78 9.04 15.63 -17.80
N GLY A 79 8.87 14.41 -18.36
CA GLY A 79 9.74 13.87 -19.39
C GLY A 79 11.17 13.62 -18.90
N LEU A 80 11.35 13.34 -17.60
CA LEU A 80 12.66 13.19 -16.98
C LEU A 80 13.15 11.75 -16.99
N MET A 81 14.42 11.59 -17.38
CA MET A 81 15.22 10.38 -17.12
C MET A 81 16.20 10.68 -15.99
N VAL A 82 16.38 9.74 -15.09
CA VAL A 82 17.22 9.91 -13.90
C VAL A 82 18.31 8.84 -13.83
N SER A 83 19.45 9.19 -13.20
CA SER A 83 20.55 8.24 -12.98
C SER A 83 20.11 7.07 -12.06
N PRO A 84 20.82 5.91 -12.08
CA PRO A 84 20.48 4.77 -11.21
C PRO A 84 20.42 5.11 -9.72
N ASP A 85 21.30 5.98 -9.23
CA ASP A 85 21.35 6.37 -7.82
C ASP A 85 20.17 7.27 -7.43
N VAL A 86 19.83 8.23 -8.29
CA VAL A 86 18.63 9.07 -8.15
C VAL A 86 17.37 8.22 -8.22
N HIS A 87 17.29 7.29 -9.18
CA HIS A 87 16.21 6.32 -9.30
C HIS A 87 16.06 5.51 -8.01
N HIS A 88 17.15 4.97 -7.45
CA HIS A 88 17.11 4.24 -6.19
C HIS A 88 16.60 5.14 -5.05
N THR A 89 17.05 6.38 -4.96
CA THR A 89 16.59 7.35 -3.95
C THR A 89 15.08 7.60 -4.06
N MET A 90 14.57 7.77 -5.27
CA MET A 90 13.15 8.04 -5.52
C MET A 90 12.27 6.82 -5.25
N PHE A 91 12.65 5.63 -5.75
CA PHE A 91 11.80 4.44 -5.70
C PHE A 91 12.04 3.52 -4.50
N ALA A 92 13.22 3.55 -3.88
CA ALA A 92 13.53 2.76 -2.69
C ALA A 92 13.59 3.57 -1.38
N GLY A 93 13.64 4.89 -1.46
CA GLY A 93 13.74 5.79 -0.30
C GLY A 93 15.17 6.14 0.11
N GLY A 94 16.16 5.82 -0.74
CA GLY A 94 17.57 6.14 -0.53
C GLY A 94 18.28 5.25 0.51
N ARG A 95 19.54 5.56 0.74
CA ARG A 95 20.41 4.92 1.75
C ARG A 95 20.94 5.95 2.72
N ILE A 96 21.19 5.55 3.94
CA ILE A 96 21.93 6.35 4.92
C ILE A 96 23.40 5.90 4.82
N ASP A 97 24.23 6.75 4.20
CA ASP A 97 25.68 6.51 4.07
C ASP A 97 26.40 7.52 4.96
N GLY A 98 27.08 7.05 6.01
CA GLY A 98 27.92 7.89 6.87
C GLY A 98 27.14 8.65 7.97
N SER A 99 27.73 9.77 8.42
CA SER A 99 27.12 10.63 9.44
C SER A 99 25.91 11.39 8.88
N THR A 100 24.91 11.63 9.76
CA THR A 100 23.72 12.42 9.39
C THR A 100 23.95 13.90 9.72
N GLY A 101 23.87 14.76 8.70
CA GLY A 101 23.89 16.22 8.84
C GLY A 101 22.50 16.83 8.58
N SER A 102 22.34 18.11 8.89
CA SER A 102 21.17 18.89 8.51
C SER A 102 21.59 20.08 7.65
N ASP A 103 21.10 20.12 6.42
CA ASP A 103 21.25 21.24 5.51
C ASP A 103 19.84 21.73 5.12
N MET A 104 19.45 22.83 5.76
CA MET A 104 18.11 23.42 5.59
C MET A 104 17.88 23.96 4.18
N GLU A 105 18.93 24.47 3.53
CA GLU A 105 18.82 25.00 2.17
C GLU A 105 18.56 23.87 1.15
N LEU A 106 19.33 22.78 1.25
CA LEU A 106 19.12 21.60 0.42
C LEU A 106 17.77 20.95 0.68
N ASP A 107 17.34 20.86 1.95
CA ASP A 107 16.02 20.34 2.29
C ASP A 107 14.90 21.17 1.65
N THR A 108 15.02 22.50 1.71
CA THR A 108 14.08 23.42 1.08
C THR A 108 14.08 23.25 -0.45
N LYS A 109 15.24 23.15 -1.08
CA LYS A 109 15.35 22.91 -2.53
C LYS A 109 14.68 21.60 -2.95
N ILE A 110 14.95 20.50 -2.22
CA ILE A 110 14.34 19.19 -2.53
C ILE A 110 12.82 19.24 -2.39
N ARG A 111 12.32 19.86 -1.31
CA ARG A 111 10.87 19.98 -1.12
C ARG A 111 10.21 20.82 -2.21
N THR A 112 10.88 21.88 -2.66
CA THR A 112 10.35 22.75 -3.71
C THR A 112 10.41 22.10 -5.08
N LEU A 113 11.49 21.40 -5.41
CA LEU A 113 11.70 20.82 -6.75
C LEU A 113 11.09 19.42 -6.89
N MET A 114 10.90 18.70 -5.79
CA MET A 114 10.45 17.31 -5.78
C MET A 114 9.36 17.10 -4.72
N PRO A 115 8.12 17.62 -4.93
CA PRO A 115 7.05 17.50 -3.95
C PRO A 115 6.77 16.06 -3.55
N TRP A 116 6.99 15.09 -4.44
CA TRP A 116 6.90 13.66 -4.13
C TRP A 116 7.90 13.19 -3.07
N LEU A 117 9.14 13.69 -3.09
CA LEU A 117 10.12 13.39 -2.04
C LEU A 117 9.80 14.11 -0.73
N SER A 118 9.20 15.30 -0.80
CA SER A 118 8.69 16.00 0.37
C SER A 118 7.58 15.20 1.07
N VAL A 119 6.63 14.66 0.30
CA VAL A 119 5.52 13.86 0.81
C VAL A 119 6.01 12.52 1.37
N LEU A 120 6.83 11.81 0.60
CA LEU A 120 7.26 10.46 0.95
C LEU A 120 8.40 10.43 1.98
N GLY A 121 9.20 11.48 2.04
CA GLY A 121 10.48 11.45 2.74
C GLY A 121 11.51 10.58 2.02
N THR A 122 12.77 10.87 2.25
CA THR A 122 13.89 10.12 1.68
C THR A 122 15.14 10.25 2.55
N ALA A 123 15.99 9.22 2.54
CA ALA A 123 17.37 9.34 2.96
C ALA A 123 18.19 9.76 1.74
N LYS A 124 18.98 10.82 1.86
CA LYS A 124 19.82 11.35 0.79
C LYS A 124 21.23 10.81 0.94
N PRO A 125 21.73 9.96 0.02
CA PRO A 125 23.13 9.60 0.00
C PRO A 125 23.97 10.86 -0.23
N ALA A 126 25.05 11.04 0.54
CA ALA A 126 25.94 12.18 0.40
C ALA A 126 26.47 12.34 -1.03
N LYS A 127 26.76 11.23 -1.71
CA LYS A 127 27.26 11.20 -3.09
C LYS A 127 26.25 11.70 -4.10
N VAL A 128 24.95 11.42 -3.91
CA VAL A 128 23.89 11.79 -4.87
C VAL A 128 23.64 13.30 -4.89
N PHE A 129 23.73 13.94 -3.72
CA PHE A 129 23.43 15.36 -3.59
C PHE A 129 24.66 16.25 -3.47
N GLY A 130 25.86 15.66 -3.60
CA GLY A 130 27.12 16.41 -3.52
C GLY A 130 27.38 17.06 -2.14
N VAL A 131 26.77 16.52 -1.09
CA VAL A 131 26.91 17.00 0.29
C VAL A 131 27.85 16.12 1.09
N LYS A 132 28.45 16.68 2.15
CA LYS A 132 29.44 15.98 2.98
C LYS A 132 28.81 14.86 3.81
N ASP A 133 27.59 15.07 4.29
CA ASP A 133 26.88 14.18 5.20
C ASP A 133 25.54 13.72 4.60
N ALA A 134 25.16 12.46 4.84
CA ALA A 134 23.85 11.96 4.47
C ALA A 134 22.75 12.72 5.20
N GLN A 135 21.64 12.98 4.53
CA GLN A 135 20.53 13.75 5.09
C GLN A 135 19.22 12.97 5.00
N MET A 136 18.34 13.22 5.97
CA MET A 136 16.99 12.65 5.97
C MET A 136 15.96 13.76 5.78
N VAL A 137 15.14 13.63 4.73
CA VAL A 137 13.92 14.42 4.57
C VAL A 137 12.78 13.64 5.20
N GLN A 138 12.22 14.14 6.27
CA GLN A 138 11.04 13.54 6.88
C GLN A 138 9.84 13.69 5.96
N GLY A 139 9.13 12.57 5.70
CA GLY A 139 7.89 12.59 4.92
C GLY A 139 6.77 13.34 5.62
N ARG A 140 5.84 13.88 4.83
CA ARG A 140 4.68 14.66 5.27
C ARG A 140 3.38 13.88 5.24
N VAL A 141 3.43 12.61 4.83
CA VAL A 141 2.29 11.69 4.83
C VAL A 141 2.55 10.50 5.75
N ASN A 142 1.61 10.24 6.64
CA ASN A 142 1.56 9.02 7.43
C ASN A 142 0.50 8.11 6.81
N VAL A 143 0.94 7.04 6.15
CA VAL A 143 0.06 6.04 5.54
C VAL A 143 -0.17 4.93 6.53
N GLY A 144 -1.37 4.85 7.08
CA GLY A 144 -1.78 3.78 7.97
C GLY A 144 -1.92 2.44 7.24
N SER A 145 -1.84 1.36 8.00
CA SER A 145 -2.10 0.03 7.47
C SER A 145 -3.57 -0.13 7.04
N GLY A 146 -3.80 -0.95 6.02
CA GLY A 146 -5.13 -1.36 5.60
C GLY A 146 -5.62 -2.52 6.47
N TYR A 147 -6.57 -2.27 7.35
CA TYR A 147 -7.21 -3.29 8.18
C TYR A 147 -8.42 -3.85 7.46
N LEU A 148 -8.55 -5.18 7.45
CA LEU A 148 -9.76 -5.83 6.97
C LEU A 148 -10.95 -5.35 7.81
N ILE A 149 -12.06 -4.98 7.16
CA ILE A 149 -13.31 -4.62 7.87
C ILE A 149 -13.96 -5.92 8.34
N CYS A 150 -13.69 -6.26 9.59
CA CYS A 150 -14.10 -7.51 10.23
C CYS A 150 -14.33 -7.29 11.75
N TYR A 151 -14.73 -8.35 12.44
CA TYR A 151 -14.99 -8.29 13.88
C TYR A 151 -13.78 -7.80 14.69
N GLU A 152 -12.57 -8.30 14.41
CA GLU A 152 -11.36 -8.02 15.17
C GLU A 152 -10.88 -6.56 15.02
N SER A 153 -11.20 -5.91 13.90
CA SER A 153 -10.83 -4.53 13.62
C SER A 153 -11.93 -3.51 13.91
N ALA A 154 -13.11 -3.96 14.32
CA ALA A 154 -14.32 -3.15 14.44
C ALA A 154 -14.14 -1.93 15.35
N GLU A 155 -13.52 -2.11 16.51
CA GLU A 155 -13.25 -1.01 17.46
C GLU A 155 -12.29 0.02 16.87
N TYR A 156 -11.19 -0.44 16.27
CA TYR A 156 -10.23 0.45 15.62
C TYR A 156 -10.89 1.30 14.54
N ILE A 157 -11.72 0.68 13.68
CA ILE A 157 -12.41 1.39 12.61
C ILE A 157 -13.46 2.34 13.16
N TYR A 158 -14.24 1.92 14.15
CA TYR A 158 -15.24 2.77 14.81
C TYR A 158 -14.62 4.05 15.36
N ASN A 159 -13.50 3.94 16.09
CA ASN A 159 -12.82 5.07 16.69
C ASN A 159 -12.19 6.05 15.66
N ASN A 160 -11.91 5.58 14.45
CA ASN A 160 -11.32 6.40 13.40
C ASN A 160 -12.36 6.97 12.41
N CYS A 161 -13.26 6.13 11.94
CA CYS A 161 -14.29 6.48 10.96
C CYS A 161 -15.47 5.49 11.02
N PRO A 162 -16.46 5.69 11.91
CA PRO A 162 -17.59 4.76 12.07
C PRO A 162 -18.33 4.46 10.76
N GLY A 163 -18.44 5.45 9.87
CA GLY A 163 -19.12 5.31 8.57
C GLY A 163 -18.51 4.29 7.61
N MET A 164 -17.33 3.72 7.94
CA MET A 164 -16.72 2.62 7.19
C MET A 164 -17.27 1.24 7.58
N LEU A 165 -17.97 1.17 8.70
CA LEU A 165 -18.60 -0.05 9.19
C LEU A 165 -20.01 -0.20 8.59
N PRO A 166 -20.53 -1.44 8.48
CA PRO A 166 -21.92 -1.64 8.15
C PRO A 166 -22.84 -0.88 9.10
N SER A 167 -23.81 -0.14 8.57
CA SER A 167 -24.66 0.76 9.36
C SER A 167 -25.36 0.05 10.53
N TYR A 168 -25.77 -1.20 10.34
CA TYR A 168 -26.42 -2.03 11.36
C TYR A 168 -25.50 -2.46 12.50
N ALA A 169 -24.19 -2.43 12.31
CA ALA A 169 -23.21 -2.75 13.34
C ALA A 169 -22.86 -1.54 14.22
N ILE A 170 -23.09 -0.31 13.77
CA ILE A 170 -22.61 0.92 14.42
C ILE A 170 -23.26 1.10 15.79
N ALA A 171 -24.60 1.06 15.89
CA ALA A 171 -25.31 1.29 17.15
C ALA A 171 -25.01 0.20 18.21
N PRO A 172 -25.06 -1.12 17.89
CA PRO A 172 -24.65 -2.16 18.82
C PRO A 172 -23.21 -2.01 19.30
N LEU A 173 -22.29 -1.67 18.41
CA LEU A 173 -20.88 -1.46 18.72
C LEU A 173 -20.70 -0.26 19.65
N GLN A 174 -21.38 0.84 19.38
CA GLN A 174 -21.40 2.01 20.24
C GLN A 174 -21.84 1.67 21.66
N SER A 175 -22.91 0.86 21.82
CA SER A 175 -23.42 0.43 23.11
C SER A 175 -22.39 -0.38 23.92
N ILE A 176 -21.65 -1.29 23.25
CA ILE A 176 -20.57 -2.05 23.87
C ILE A 176 -19.43 -1.11 24.33
N LEU A 177 -19.01 -0.19 23.47
CA LEU A 177 -17.89 0.71 23.77
C LEU A 177 -18.24 1.73 24.86
N GLN A 178 -19.46 2.25 24.89
CA GLN A 178 -19.93 3.16 25.96
C GLN A 178 -20.04 2.48 27.31
N ALA A 179 -20.39 1.19 27.34
CA ALA A 179 -20.45 0.42 28.59
C ALA A 179 -19.07 0.04 29.13
N ARG A 180 -18.00 0.17 28.29
CA ARG A 180 -16.64 -0.10 28.71
C ARG A 180 -16.14 1.03 29.61
N HIS A 181 -15.56 0.67 30.75
CA HIS A 181 -14.90 1.66 31.62
C HIS A 181 -13.73 2.32 30.88
N SER A 182 -13.75 3.65 30.78
CA SER A 182 -12.82 4.41 29.95
C SER A 182 -11.59 4.93 30.72
N ASP A 183 -11.62 4.90 32.06
CA ASP A 183 -10.51 5.39 32.88
C ASP A 183 -9.52 4.25 33.22
N PRO A 184 -8.30 4.24 32.64
CA PRO A 184 -7.32 3.19 32.91
C PRO A 184 -6.70 3.28 34.32
N PHE A 185 -6.92 4.36 35.06
CA PHE A 185 -6.33 4.60 36.39
C PHE A 185 -7.26 4.26 37.54
N THR A 186 -8.54 3.97 37.25
CA THR A 186 -9.51 3.62 38.29
C THR A 186 -9.99 2.17 38.14
N VAL A 187 -10.13 1.47 39.24
CA VAL A 187 -10.73 0.13 39.26
C VAL A 187 -12.20 0.26 38.93
N PRO A 188 -12.74 -0.44 37.90
CA PRO A 188 -14.16 -0.38 37.60
C PRO A 188 -15.00 -0.83 38.77
N SER A 189 -16.08 -0.11 39.05
CA SER A 189 -17.05 -0.54 40.08
C SER A 189 -17.73 -1.87 39.68
N PRO A 190 -18.20 -2.69 40.64
CA PRO A 190 -18.95 -3.90 40.32
C PRO A 190 -20.11 -3.66 39.36
N ASN A 191 -20.79 -2.51 39.49
CA ASN A 191 -21.91 -2.12 38.62
C ASN A 191 -21.43 -1.81 37.20
N ALA A 192 -20.28 -1.15 37.04
CA ALA A 192 -19.68 -0.89 35.71
C ALA A 192 -19.30 -2.21 35.03
N ILE A 193 -18.70 -3.15 35.76
CA ILE A 193 -18.36 -4.48 35.23
C ILE A 193 -19.63 -5.23 34.81
N ALA A 194 -20.70 -5.17 35.63
CA ALA A 194 -21.97 -5.81 35.30
C ALA A 194 -22.60 -5.19 34.04
N ALA A 195 -22.63 -3.86 33.93
CA ALA A 195 -23.14 -3.15 32.77
C ALA A 195 -22.35 -3.50 31.50
N GLN A 196 -21.04 -3.57 31.59
CA GLN A 196 -20.20 -3.99 30.45
C GLN A 196 -20.49 -5.43 30.00
N ARG A 197 -20.61 -6.37 30.95
CA ARG A 197 -20.95 -7.78 30.66
C ARG A 197 -22.33 -7.89 30.01
N GLN A 198 -23.30 -7.13 30.51
CA GLN A 198 -24.63 -7.09 29.93
C GLN A 198 -24.61 -6.57 28.49
N ALA A 199 -23.96 -5.44 28.24
CA ALA A 199 -23.85 -4.87 26.90
C ALA A 199 -23.14 -5.84 25.93
N ILE A 200 -22.06 -6.50 26.34
CA ILE A 200 -21.38 -7.52 25.53
C ILE A 200 -22.35 -8.67 25.25
N SER A 201 -23.04 -9.21 26.24
CA SER A 201 -23.97 -10.33 26.07
C SER A 201 -25.12 -10.00 25.13
N GLU A 202 -25.63 -8.77 25.15
CA GLU A 202 -26.77 -8.33 24.37
C GLU A 202 -26.38 -7.98 22.93
N TYR A 203 -25.31 -7.19 22.74
CA TYR A 203 -25.00 -6.57 21.43
C TYR A 203 -23.91 -7.32 20.64
N LEU A 204 -23.04 -8.08 21.28
CA LEU A 204 -21.97 -8.81 20.59
C LEU A 204 -22.46 -9.79 19.52
N PRO A 205 -23.51 -10.61 19.79
CA PRO A 205 -24.07 -11.48 18.73
C PRO A 205 -24.58 -10.69 17.53
N VAL A 206 -25.16 -9.51 17.76
CA VAL A 206 -25.64 -8.63 16.67
C VAL A 206 -24.46 -8.14 15.84
N VAL A 207 -23.39 -7.65 16.49
CA VAL A 207 -22.17 -7.21 15.78
C VAL A 207 -21.58 -8.35 14.94
N ARG A 208 -21.47 -9.56 15.50
CA ARG A 208 -20.93 -10.74 14.79
C ARG A 208 -21.77 -11.21 13.63
N ASN A 209 -23.06 -10.89 13.58
CA ASN A 209 -23.89 -11.18 12.41
C ASN A 209 -23.49 -10.33 11.19
N TYR A 210 -23.04 -9.09 11.42
CA TYR A 210 -22.67 -8.15 10.36
C TYR A 210 -21.17 -8.10 10.10
N LEU A 211 -20.34 -8.37 11.11
CA LEU A 211 -18.88 -8.37 11.01
C LEU A 211 -18.36 -9.77 11.35
N LYS A 212 -18.05 -10.52 10.30
CA LYS A 212 -17.46 -11.86 10.41
C LYS A 212 -16.02 -11.78 10.94
N SER A 213 -15.50 -12.88 11.49
CA SER A 213 -14.08 -12.99 11.82
C SER A 213 -13.24 -12.91 10.56
N TRP A 214 -12.04 -12.32 10.66
CA TRP A 214 -11.13 -12.21 9.52
C TRP A 214 -10.78 -13.58 8.89
N THR A 215 -10.80 -14.64 9.68
CA THR A 215 -10.52 -16.01 9.21
C THR A 215 -11.57 -16.53 8.23
N GLU A 216 -12.79 -16.01 8.28
CA GLU A 216 -13.87 -16.36 7.36
C GLU A 216 -13.67 -15.73 5.96
N TYR A 217 -12.76 -14.77 5.84
CA TYR A 217 -12.38 -14.14 4.57
C TYR A 217 -11.19 -14.81 3.90
N ILE A 218 -10.63 -15.90 4.47
CA ILE A 218 -9.48 -16.59 3.91
C ILE A 218 -9.94 -17.53 2.79
N THR A 219 -9.29 -17.43 1.65
CA THR A 219 -9.34 -18.45 0.58
C THR A 219 -7.95 -19.01 0.35
N ILE A 220 -7.87 -20.19 -0.27
CA ILE A 220 -6.62 -20.88 -0.56
C ILE A 220 -6.52 -21.07 -2.07
N ASP A 221 -5.44 -20.54 -2.65
CA ASP A 221 -5.05 -20.79 -4.03
C ASP A 221 -3.92 -21.83 -4.06
N GLN A 222 -4.11 -22.92 -4.79
CA GLN A 222 -3.11 -23.96 -4.94
C GLN A 222 -2.55 -23.93 -6.35
N THR A 223 -1.24 -23.77 -6.43
CA THR A 223 -0.52 -23.81 -7.70
C THR A 223 0.38 -25.03 -7.76
N THR A 224 0.29 -25.75 -8.85
CA THR A 224 1.16 -26.86 -9.15
C THR A 224 2.18 -26.42 -10.19
N ARG A 225 3.46 -26.46 -9.84
CA ARG A 225 4.54 -26.27 -10.79
C ARG A 225 4.97 -27.64 -11.29
N ARG A 226 4.81 -27.87 -12.57
CA ARG A 226 5.38 -29.06 -13.24
C ARG A 226 6.74 -28.67 -13.81
N ASP A 227 7.68 -29.59 -13.74
CA ASP A 227 8.94 -29.43 -14.43
C ASP A 227 8.69 -29.46 -15.94
N SER A 228 8.97 -28.33 -16.62
CA SER A 228 8.78 -28.19 -18.07
C SER A 228 9.70 -29.12 -18.86
N THR A 229 10.80 -29.60 -18.25
CA THR A 229 11.71 -30.55 -18.89
C THR A 229 11.07 -31.92 -19.13
N LEU A 230 9.95 -32.19 -18.44
CA LEU A 230 9.15 -33.42 -18.63
C LEU A 230 8.10 -33.29 -19.71
N ASP A 231 7.89 -32.11 -20.30
CA ASP A 231 6.94 -31.91 -21.40
C ASP A 231 7.61 -32.15 -22.75
N PRO A 232 7.31 -33.24 -23.45
CA PRO A 232 7.95 -33.57 -24.72
C PRO A 232 7.75 -32.50 -25.80
N THR A 233 6.66 -31.72 -25.71
CA THR A 233 6.36 -30.66 -26.69
C THR A 233 7.32 -29.48 -26.61
N LEU A 234 7.99 -29.30 -25.47
CA LEU A 234 8.97 -28.23 -25.21
C LEU A 234 10.43 -28.66 -25.52
N HIS A 235 10.68 -29.93 -25.70
CA HIS A 235 12.03 -30.47 -25.92
C HIS A 235 12.67 -29.94 -27.22
N GLY A 236 11.87 -29.58 -28.23
CA GLY A 236 12.37 -28.98 -29.47
C GLY A 236 13.07 -27.62 -29.29
N PHE A 237 12.93 -26.97 -28.11
CA PHE A 237 13.58 -25.69 -27.76
C PHE A 237 14.80 -25.87 -26.86
N LEU A 238 15.15 -27.09 -26.47
CA LEU A 238 16.35 -27.37 -25.65
C LEU A 238 17.56 -27.50 -26.54
N GLU A 239 18.62 -26.73 -26.28
CA GLU A 239 19.91 -26.85 -26.95
C GLU A 239 20.48 -28.26 -26.67
N GLY A 240 20.84 -28.98 -27.73
CA GLY A 240 21.34 -30.37 -27.62
C GLY A 240 20.26 -31.44 -27.38
N ALA A 241 18.98 -31.07 -27.42
CA ALA A 241 17.92 -32.07 -27.33
C ALA A 241 17.92 -32.99 -28.58
N PRO A 242 17.73 -34.30 -28.39
CA PRO A 242 17.64 -35.20 -29.52
C PRO A 242 16.37 -34.88 -30.32
N PRO A 243 16.35 -35.09 -31.66
CA PRO A 243 15.17 -34.88 -32.50
C PRO A 243 13.93 -35.61 -31.97
N ALA A 244 12.78 -34.93 -32.06
CA ALA A 244 11.50 -35.41 -31.58
C ALA A 244 11.09 -36.74 -32.22
N GLY A 245 11.50 -37.82 -31.94
CA GLY A 245 11.24 -39.17 -32.46
C GLY A 245 12.29 -40.18 -32.02
N GLN A 246 13.42 -39.71 -31.50
CA GLN A 246 14.48 -40.59 -30.96
C GLN A 246 14.41 -40.76 -29.45
N MET A 247 13.56 -39.96 -28.74
CA MET A 247 13.46 -40.04 -27.29
C MET A 247 12.91 -41.39 -26.77
N SER A 248 12.06 -42.05 -27.50
CA SER A 248 11.56 -43.39 -27.12
C SER A 248 12.63 -44.48 -27.07
N LEU A 249 13.70 -44.30 -27.86
CA LEU A 249 14.86 -45.19 -27.86
C LEU A 249 15.84 -44.92 -26.72
N LEU A 250 15.98 -43.66 -26.29
CA LEU A 250 16.81 -43.28 -25.15
C LEU A 250 16.16 -43.60 -23.82
N ASP A 251 14.86 -43.50 -23.67
CA ASP A 251 14.12 -43.97 -22.50
C ASP A 251 14.29 -45.47 -22.25
N GLY A 252 14.39 -46.27 -23.33
CA GLY A 252 14.69 -47.69 -23.25
C GLY A 252 16.13 -48.00 -22.82
N LEU A 253 17.07 -47.11 -23.05
CA LEU A 253 18.49 -47.26 -22.65
C LEU A 253 18.77 -46.67 -21.25
N ALA A 254 18.08 -45.64 -20.88
CA ALA A 254 18.19 -45.02 -19.53
C ALA A 254 17.55 -45.90 -18.43
N SER A 255 16.62 -46.81 -18.80
CA SER A 255 15.98 -47.70 -17.84
C SER A 255 16.86 -48.85 -17.33
N LYS A 256 18.10 -48.99 -17.83
CA LYS A 256 19.07 -49.99 -17.34
C LYS A 256 20.02 -49.54 -16.24
N SER A 257 19.98 -48.29 -15.82
CA SER A 257 20.64 -47.79 -14.61
C SER A 257 19.65 -47.86 -13.45
N GLU A 258 19.88 -48.80 -12.57
CA GLU A 258 19.16 -49.12 -11.35
C GLU A 258 18.30 -48.01 -10.73
N GLY A 259 16.95 -48.19 -10.75
CA GLY A 259 16.15 -48.17 -9.52
C GLY A 259 15.69 -46.79 -9.00
N LYS A 260 15.90 -45.65 -9.65
CA LYS A 260 15.18 -44.43 -9.31
C LYS A 260 14.38 -43.94 -10.49
N LYS A 261 13.05 -44.24 -10.50
CA LYS A 261 12.10 -43.47 -11.31
C LYS A 261 12.40 -41.98 -11.07
N PRO A 262 12.56 -41.16 -12.15
CA PRO A 262 12.65 -39.72 -11.92
C PRO A 262 11.44 -39.32 -11.09
N LYS A 263 11.65 -38.87 -9.86
CA LYS A 263 10.58 -38.28 -9.07
C LYS A 263 10.15 -37.05 -9.88
N SER A 264 8.94 -37.12 -10.41
CA SER A 264 8.30 -35.90 -10.92
C SER A 264 8.21 -34.96 -9.73
N ASP A 265 9.13 -34.02 -9.63
CA ASP A 265 9.13 -33.01 -8.59
C ASP A 265 7.97 -32.05 -8.89
N GLN A 266 6.78 -32.52 -8.59
CA GLN A 266 5.58 -31.71 -8.64
C GLN A 266 5.55 -30.87 -7.36
N MET A 267 5.99 -29.61 -7.47
CA MET A 267 5.91 -28.67 -6.36
C MET A 267 4.51 -28.10 -6.28
N ILE A 268 3.79 -28.43 -5.23
CA ILE A 268 2.51 -27.82 -4.89
C ILE A 268 2.79 -26.69 -3.91
N ALA A 269 2.47 -25.46 -4.29
CA ALA A 269 2.51 -24.30 -3.41
C ALA A 269 1.07 -23.88 -3.08
N SER A 270 0.81 -23.61 -1.81
CA SER A 270 -0.49 -23.14 -1.33
C SER A 270 -0.36 -21.71 -0.84
N ASP A 271 -1.19 -20.83 -1.34
CA ASP A 271 -1.24 -19.42 -0.97
C ASP A 271 -2.53 -19.10 -0.23
N ARG A 272 -2.41 -18.58 0.98
CA ARG A 272 -3.54 -18.00 1.69
C ARG A 272 -3.77 -16.58 1.18
N LEU A 273 -5.02 -16.28 0.81
CA LEU A 273 -5.43 -15.00 0.23
C LEU A 273 -6.65 -14.48 0.99
N ILE A 274 -6.85 -13.16 0.98
CA ILE A 274 -8.15 -12.58 1.36
C ILE A 274 -9.05 -12.63 0.13
N MET A 275 -10.27 -13.16 0.28
CA MET A 275 -11.21 -13.37 -0.81
C MET A 275 -11.68 -12.04 -1.43
N ALA A 276 -12.10 -12.11 -2.69
CA ALA A 276 -12.81 -11.03 -3.35
C ALA A 276 -14.11 -10.68 -2.60
N GLY A 277 -14.56 -9.44 -2.66
CA GLY A 277 -15.70 -8.91 -1.91
C GLY A 277 -15.36 -8.40 -0.51
N ALA A 278 -14.18 -8.73 0.02
CA ALA A 278 -13.72 -8.16 1.29
C ALA A 278 -13.33 -6.69 1.12
N GLN A 279 -13.34 -5.95 2.23
CA GLN A 279 -13.05 -4.52 2.26
C GLN A 279 -11.93 -4.22 3.26
N LEU A 280 -11.02 -3.33 2.89
CA LEU A 280 -9.97 -2.83 3.76
C LEU A 280 -10.20 -1.35 4.05
N TYR A 281 -9.93 -0.95 5.28
CA TYR A 281 -9.91 0.44 5.71
C TYR A 281 -8.49 0.87 6.03
N SER A 282 -8.04 2.02 5.48
CA SER A 282 -6.76 2.64 5.78
C SER A 282 -6.95 4.13 6.04
N ARG A 283 -6.26 4.65 7.05
CA ARG A 283 -6.23 6.08 7.39
C ARG A 283 -4.89 6.67 6.96
N TRP A 284 -4.93 7.78 6.23
CA TRP A 284 -3.74 8.54 5.85
C TRP A 284 -3.81 9.94 6.44
N ASP A 285 -2.81 10.33 7.19
CA ASP A 285 -2.72 11.67 7.76
C ASP A 285 -1.69 12.50 6.99
N LEU A 286 -2.13 13.59 6.40
CA LEU A 286 -1.36 14.50 5.57
C LEU A 286 -1.08 15.79 6.35
N ASN A 287 0.15 16.32 6.23
CA ASN A 287 0.53 17.67 6.65
C ASN A 287 1.25 18.33 5.48
N CYS A 288 0.48 18.65 4.43
CA CYS A 288 0.97 18.93 3.09
C CYS A 288 0.61 20.34 2.64
N THR A 289 1.41 20.88 1.70
CA THR A 289 1.00 22.05 0.91
C THR A 289 -0.05 21.64 -0.11
N SER A 290 -0.74 22.61 -0.72
CA SER A 290 -1.73 22.35 -1.77
C SER A 290 -1.15 21.58 -2.96
N VAL A 291 0.09 21.88 -3.36
CA VAL A 291 0.79 21.16 -4.44
C VAL A 291 1.09 19.72 -4.05
N GLU A 292 1.54 19.48 -2.82
CA GLU A 292 1.83 18.13 -2.30
C GLU A 292 0.54 17.30 -2.14
N GLU A 293 -0.56 17.92 -1.69
CA GLU A 293 -1.88 17.29 -1.64
C GLU A 293 -2.35 16.95 -3.06
N GLY A 294 -2.21 17.87 -4.01
CA GLY A 294 -2.51 17.68 -5.41
C GLY A 294 -1.70 16.55 -6.05
N TRP A 295 -0.43 16.41 -5.66
CA TRP A 295 0.40 15.28 -6.10
C TRP A 295 -0.17 13.93 -5.63
N ILE A 296 -0.63 13.84 -4.38
CA ILE A 296 -1.27 12.61 -3.87
C ILE A 296 -2.52 12.31 -4.70
N TYR A 297 -3.32 13.32 -5.04
CA TYR A 297 -4.54 13.16 -5.84
C TYR A 297 -4.23 12.74 -7.29
N ASN A 298 -3.22 13.33 -7.90
CA ASN A 298 -2.70 12.88 -9.21
C ASN A 298 -2.26 11.41 -9.16
N THR A 299 -1.62 11.01 -8.06
CA THR A 299 -1.23 9.61 -7.86
C THR A 299 -2.44 8.68 -7.79
N LEU A 300 -3.50 9.07 -7.08
CA LEU A 300 -4.74 8.29 -7.00
C LEU A 300 -5.44 8.19 -8.36
N LEU A 301 -5.44 9.27 -9.14
CA LEU A 301 -5.96 9.27 -10.51
C LEU A 301 -5.20 8.28 -11.40
N ASN A 302 -3.88 8.31 -11.38
CA ASN A 302 -3.05 7.38 -12.15
C ASN A 302 -3.17 5.94 -11.64
N PHE A 303 -3.29 5.74 -10.33
CA PHE A 303 -3.51 4.42 -9.75
C PHE A 303 -4.84 3.80 -10.19
N ALA A 304 -5.90 4.60 -10.36
CA ALA A 304 -7.20 4.12 -10.81
C ALA A 304 -7.18 3.48 -12.21
N ASN A 305 -6.18 3.79 -13.05
CA ASN A 305 -6.01 3.18 -14.37
C ASN A 305 -5.56 1.71 -14.29
N TYR A 306 -4.82 1.35 -13.23
CA TYR A 306 -4.35 -0.02 -12.99
C TYR A 306 -4.34 -0.30 -11.47
N PRO A 307 -5.53 -0.48 -10.85
CA PRO A 307 -5.70 -0.44 -9.41
C PRO A 307 -5.42 -1.81 -8.75
N TYR A 308 -4.16 -2.22 -8.78
CA TYR A 308 -3.72 -3.47 -8.15
C TYR A 308 -2.88 -3.18 -6.91
N ILE A 309 -3.18 -3.90 -5.82
CA ILE A 309 -2.43 -3.90 -4.57
C ILE A 309 -1.94 -5.30 -4.21
N GLY A 310 -0.93 -5.39 -3.35
CA GLY A 310 -0.40 -6.66 -2.87
C GLY A 310 0.51 -7.37 -3.86
N GLY A 311 0.73 -8.65 -3.60
CA GLY A 311 1.57 -9.52 -4.42
C GLY A 311 0.75 -10.31 -5.45
N LYS A 312 1.47 -10.95 -6.38
CA LYS A 312 0.88 -11.89 -7.37
C LYS A 312 -0.13 -11.23 -8.34
N GLY A 313 0.06 -9.94 -8.65
CA GLY A 313 -0.75 -9.23 -9.64
C GLY A 313 -0.73 -9.89 -11.03
N ASN A 314 0.38 -10.55 -11.39
CA ASN A 314 0.50 -11.34 -12.62
C ASN A 314 -0.46 -12.55 -12.69
N ARG A 315 -1.06 -12.93 -11.55
CA ARG A 315 -2.12 -13.96 -11.46
C ARG A 315 -3.52 -13.34 -11.33
N GLY A 316 -3.66 -12.02 -11.52
CA GLY A 316 -4.91 -11.30 -11.38
C GLY A 316 -5.32 -11.00 -9.93
N ASN A 317 -4.44 -11.22 -8.95
CA ASN A 317 -4.71 -10.93 -7.54
C ASN A 317 -4.54 -9.45 -7.23
N GLY A 318 -5.36 -8.92 -6.32
CA GLY A 318 -5.22 -7.59 -5.77
C GLY A 318 -5.91 -6.47 -6.53
N LEU A 319 -6.78 -6.78 -7.49
CA LEU A 319 -7.63 -5.77 -8.14
C LEU A 319 -8.58 -5.15 -7.11
N VAL A 320 -8.64 -3.81 -7.06
CA VAL A 320 -9.47 -3.08 -6.10
C VAL A 320 -10.25 -1.95 -6.74
N SER A 321 -11.37 -1.59 -6.14
CA SER A 321 -11.98 -0.28 -6.30
C SER A 321 -11.75 0.57 -5.05
N LEU A 322 -11.71 1.89 -5.24
CA LEU A 322 -11.45 2.87 -4.19
C LEU A 322 -12.70 3.66 -3.83
N LYS A 323 -12.83 3.95 -2.55
CA LYS A 323 -13.73 4.99 -2.06
C LYS A 323 -13.01 5.74 -0.95
N ILE A 324 -12.80 7.04 -1.14
CA ILE A 324 -11.96 7.85 -0.27
C ILE A 324 -12.76 9.05 0.22
N TRP A 325 -12.75 9.28 1.52
CA TRP A 325 -13.29 10.48 2.16
C TRP A 325 -12.15 11.29 2.73
N TYR A 326 -12.36 12.59 2.84
CA TYR A 326 -11.43 13.50 3.49
C TYR A 326 -12.05 14.15 4.72
N ARG A 327 -11.19 14.51 5.66
CA ARG A 327 -11.50 15.39 6.79
C ARG A 327 -10.45 16.48 6.86
N SER A 328 -10.89 17.74 6.83
CA SER A 328 -10.05 18.93 6.97
C SER A 328 -10.71 19.88 7.97
N GLY A 329 -10.16 19.97 9.19
CA GLY A 329 -10.84 20.65 10.28
C GLY A 329 -12.22 20.04 10.57
N ASN A 330 -13.28 20.84 10.44
CA ASN A 330 -14.67 20.42 10.61
C ASN A 330 -15.33 19.89 9.33
N GLU A 331 -14.67 20.06 8.19
CA GLU A 331 -15.18 19.61 6.91
C GLU A 331 -14.93 18.10 6.76
N PHE A 332 -15.97 17.37 6.36
CA PHE A 332 -15.92 15.95 6.03
C PHE A 332 -16.71 15.70 4.75
N GLY A 333 -16.10 15.08 3.76
CA GLY A 333 -16.74 14.85 2.47
C GLY A 333 -16.15 13.66 1.72
N LEU A 334 -16.86 13.22 0.70
CA LEU A 334 -16.37 12.25 -0.27
C LEU A 334 -15.34 12.93 -1.17
N LEU A 335 -14.13 12.37 -1.23
CA LEU A 335 -13.06 12.88 -2.07
C LEU A 335 -13.13 12.32 -3.49
N CYS A 336 -13.19 10.99 -3.58
CA CYS A 336 -13.30 10.30 -4.87
C CYS A 336 -13.81 8.86 -4.71
N THR A 337 -14.33 8.32 -5.83
CA THR A 337 -14.66 6.90 -5.98
C THR A 337 -14.13 6.37 -7.31
N SER A 338 -13.63 5.13 -7.33
CA SER A 338 -13.25 4.48 -8.59
C SER A 338 -14.20 3.33 -8.92
N GLU A 339 -14.71 3.33 -10.14
CA GLU A 339 -15.50 2.25 -10.70
C GLU A 339 -14.97 1.93 -12.10
N GLN A 340 -14.68 0.66 -12.36
CA GLN A 340 -14.24 0.16 -13.67
C GLN A 340 -13.14 1.02 -14.33
N SER A 341 -12.09 1.35 -13.60
CA SER A 341 -10.96 2.20 -14.04
C SER A 341 -11.31 3.68 -14.26
N THR A 342 -12.52 4.13 -13.90
CA THR A 342 -12.91 5.53 -13.94
C THR A 342 -12.92 6.10 -12.52
N LEU A 343 -12.28 7.26 -12.31
CA LEU A 343 -12.29 7.96 -11.03
C LEU A 343 -13.28 9.13 -11.09
N THR A 344 -14.33 9.08 -10.27
CA THR A 344 -15.21 10.22 -10.03
C THR A 344 -14.62 11.06 -8.91
N MET A 345 -14.43 12.35 -9.18
CA MET A 345 -13.71 13.30 -8.33
C MET A 345 -14.63 14.38 -7.79
N SER A 346 -14.43 14.77 -6.51
CA SER A 346 -15.06 15.97 -5.94
C SER A 346 -14.40 17.26 -6.43
N ASP A 347 -15.06 18.40 -6.20
CA ASP A 347 -14.51 19.73 -6.52
C ASP A 347 -13.17 19.97 -5.80
N ARG A 348 -13.08 19.57 -4.51
CA ARG A 348 -11.80 19.65 -3.76
C ARG A 348 -10.69 18.86 -4.44
N PHE A 349 -10.98 17.64 -4.90
CA PHE A 349 -10.00 16.84 -5.63
C PHE A 349 -9.50 17.57 -6.88
N GLN A 350 -10.45 18.07 -7.68
CA GLN A 350 -10.14 18.77 -8.93
C GLN A 350 -9.31 20.04 -8.67
N GLU A 351 -9.68 20.83 -7.67
CA GLU A 351 -8.95 22.05 -7.29
C GLU A 351 -7.49 21.76 -6.92
N GLN A 352 -7.25 20.82 -6.00
CA GLN A 352 -5.88 20.50 -5.58
C GLN A 352 -5.07 19.82 -6.68
N HIS A 353 -5.70 18.96 -7.48
CA HIS A 353 -5.08 18.35 -8.64
C HIS A 353 -4.67 19.39 -9.67
N GLN A 354 -5.52 20.44 -9.91
CA GLN A 354 -5.19 21.54 -10.82
C GLN A 354 -3.95 22.31 -10.34
N ARG A 355 -3.85 22.59 -9.03
CA ARG A 355 -2.66 23.26 -8.46
C ARG A 355 -1.37 22.48 -8.69
N TYR A 356 -1.44 21.16 -8.60
CA TYR A 356 -0.29 20.31 -8.95
C TYR A 356 0.01 20.34 -10.45
N THR A 357 -1.01 20.33 -11.30
CA THR A 357 -0.86 20.42 -12.76
C THR A 357 -0.21 21.74 -13.17
N ASP A 358 -0.66 22.85 -12.59
CA ASP A 358 -0.08 24.17 -12.83
C ASP A 358 1.40 24.22 -12.41
N TYR A 359 1.71 23.65 -11.23
CA TYR A 359 3.08 23.51 -10.75
C TYR A 359 3.95 22.69 -11.72
N ILE A 360 3.46 21.56 -12.24
CA ILE A 360 4.21 20.73 -13.21
C ILE A 360 4.48 21.49 -14.50
N ASN A 361 3.53 22.28 -14.99
CA ASN A 361 3.70 23.09 -16.19
C ASN A 361 4.76 24.19 -15.97
N GLU A 362 4.68 24.92 -14.85
CA GLU A 362 5.68 25.92 -14.48
C GLU A 362 7.08 25.28 -14.33
N TYR A 363 7.15 24.04 -13.81
CA TYR A 363 8.40 23.30 -13.66
C TYR A 363 8.99 22.88 -15.02
N LYS A 364 8.15 22.46 -15.98
CA LYS A 364 8.61 22.17 -17.35
C LYS A 364 9.24 23.40 -18.01
N ASP A 365 8.59 24.55 -17.88
CA ASP A 365 9.09 25.81 -18.43
C ASP A 365 10.43 26.19 -17.78
N PHE A 366 10.53 25.99 -16.46
CA PHE A 366 11.78 26.19 -15.72
C PHE A 366 12.89 25.26 -16.22
N LEU A 367 12.63 23.96 -16.37
CA LEU A 367 13.60 22.99 -16.91
C LEU A 367 14.02 23.34 -18.35
N ALA A 368 13.08 23.79 -19.18
CA ALA A 368 13.36 24.19 -20.55
C ALA A 368 14.24 25.44 -20.63
N SER A 369 14.05 26.38 -19.68
CA SER A 369 14.86 27.61 -19.59
C SER A 369 16.23 27.39 -18.95
N ALA A 370 16.33 26.36 -18.08
CA ALA A 370 17.53 26.06 -17.28
C ALA A 370 18.59 25.25 -18.03
N LYS A 371 18.67 25.33 -19.38
CA LYS A 371 19.61 24.58 -20.23
C LYS A 371 21.09 24.62 -19.79
N GLU A 372 21.43 25.45 -18.81
CA GLU A 372 22.80 25.59 -18.28
C GLU A 372 22.87 25.65 -16.73
N SER A 373 21.76 25.56 -15.99
CA SER A 373 21.82 25.70 -14.53
C SER A 373 22.31 24.39 -13.90
N SER A 374 23.55 24.44 -13.44
CA SER A 374 24.33 23.35 -12.84
C SER A 374 23.67 22.66 -11.63
N ASP A 375 22.72 23.31 -10.95
CA ASP A 375 22.18 22.83 -9.68
C ASP A 375 21.08 21.75 -9.83
N ILE A 376 20.21 21.90 -10.83
CA ILE A 376 19.19 20.90 -11.11
C ILE A 376 19.79 19.70 -11.85
N LYS A 377 20.68 19.96 -12.78
CA LYS A 377 21.42 18.92 -13.47
C LYS A 377 22.25 18.10 -12.47
N ARG A 378 22.85 18.73 -11.48
CA ARG A 378 23.52 18.06 -10.35
C ARG A 378 22.57 17.26 -9.47
N LEU A 379 21.33 17.74 -9.25
CA LEU A 379 20.33 17.02 -8.48
C LEU A 379 19.71 15.84 -9.25
N LEU A 380 19.71 15.90 -10.58
CA LEU A 380 19.14 14.89 -11.47
C LEU A 380 20.18 13.98 -12.14
N ASP A 381 21.40 14.46 -12.36
CA ASP A 381 22.53 13.74 -13.01
C ASP A 381 23.56 13.21 -11.99
N ALA A 382 23.44 13.59 -10.70
CA ALA A 382 24.24 13.03 -9.61
C ALA A 382 23.61 11.72 -9.14
#